data_27891f799563117fc42880bb9a348c46
#
_entry.id   27891f799563117fc42880bb9a348c46
#
_cell.length_a   1.000
_cell.length_b   1.000
_cell.length_c   1.000
_cell.angle_alpha   90.00
_cell.angle_beta   90.00
_cell.angle_gamma   90.00
#
_symmetry.space_group_name_H-M   'P 1'
#
loop_
_entity.id
_entity.type
_entity.pdbx_description
1 polymer ?
#
loop_
_entity_poly.entity_id
_entity_poly.type
_entity_poly.pdbx_seq_one_letter_code
_entity_poly.pdbx_strand_id
1 'polypeptide(L)'
;VNMVTATLLAHIFLFKGGAKLRTAPDVPDDDLSTVLPHQARIIVFFLGILSLMLVPIWQTFFDVPAFMGVIFGLVIVWIYTETMFRKHKKLLKDATELRMTCLLNSQSDLVTIFYFLGILMSVAALIEGGQLLVAAHYTSQVIPNTSVLAFITGVLSSVLDNVALVAAVLGMYPTDLTGLSPFMVNGSFWIFLAYCAVTGGSLLIIGSATGVTIMGLENISFAYYFKRFSLIALVGYIL
;
A
#
# COMPACT_ATOMS: atom_id res chain seq x y z
N VAL A 1 2.06 6.45 17.73
CA VAL A 1 3.16 6.05 18.64
C VAL A 1 3.97 4.95 17.98
N ASN A 2 3.36 3.87 17.49
CA ASN A 2 4.07 2.69 16.97
C ASN A 2 4.92 2.96 15.71
N MET A 3 4.47 3.86 14.83
CA MET A 3 5.22 4.22 13.63
C MET A 3 6.51 4.99 13.96
N VAL A 4 6.47 5.84 14.98
CA VAL A 4 7.64 6.60 15.45
C VAL A 4 8.63 5.67 16.17
N THR A 5 8.14 4.73 16.97
CA THR A 5 9.02 3.75 17.63
C THR A 5 9.66 2.79 16.64
N ALA A 6 8.92 2.31 15.64
CA ALA A 6 9.48 1.46 14.58
C ALA A 6 10.55 2.19 13.75
N THR A 7 10.31 3.45 13.38
CA THR A 7 11.30 4.26 12.65
C THR A 7 12.52 4.61 13.51
N LEU A 8 12.34 4.90 14.79
CA LEU A 8 13.48 5.12 15.71
C LEU A 8 14.30 3.84 15.91
N LEU A 9 13.66 2.70 16.09
CA LEU A 9 14.35 1.40 16.19
C LEU A 9 15.09 1.06 14.90
N ALA A 10 14.44 1.25 13.75
CA ALA A 10 15.09 1.06 12.45
C ALA A 10 16.30 1.99 12.29
N HIS A 11 16.18 3.25 12.67
CA HIS A 11 17.28 4.22 12.62
C HIS A 11 18.44 3.78 13.53
N ILE A 12 18.17 3.42 14.78
CA ILE A 12 19.20 2.98 15.74
C ILE A 12 19.90 1.70 15.26
N PHE A 13 19.13 0.71 14.78
CA PHE A 13 19.67 -0.59 14.34
C PHE A 13 20.46 -0.49 13.03
N LEU A 14 19.98 0.28 12.06
CA LEU A 14 20.61 0.42 10.75
C LEU A 14 21.85 1.31 10.82
N PHE A 15 21.81 2.41 11.55
CA PHE A 15 22.95 3.34 11.64
C PHE A 15 24.02 2.86 12.61
N LYS A 16 23.67 2.22 13.74
CA LYS A 16 24.66 1.62 14.65
C LYS A 16 25.37 0.40 14.05
N GLY A 17 24.78 -0.25 13.06
CA GLY A 17 25.35 -1.44 12.42
C GLY A 17 26.35 -1.14 11.30
N GLY A 18 26.73 0.12 11.05
CA GLY A 18 27.67 0.47 9.99
C GLY A 18 27.22 0.01 8.59
N ALA A 19 25.91 -0.13 8.38
CA ALA A 19 25.39 -0.37 7.05
C ALA A 19 25.79 0.82 6.16
N LYS A 20 26.83 0.64 5.34
CA LYS A 20 27.08 1.56 4.23
C LYS A 20 25.82 1.53 3.39
N LEU A 21 25.06 2.62 3.43
CA LEU A 21 24.05 2.87 2.42
C LEU A 21 24.76 2.69 1.08
N ARG A 22 24.39 1.65 0.37
CA ARG A 22 24.84 1.46 -1.00
C ARG A 22 24.36 2.73 -1.70
N THR A 23 25.29 3.58 -2.14
CA THR A 23 24.95 4.67 -3.05
C THR A 23 24.06 4.03 -4.12
N ALA A 24 22.87 4.59 -4.28
CA ALA A 24 22.00 4.19 -5.38
C ALA A 24 22.89 4.02 -6.61
N PRO A 25 22.76 2.93 -7.38
CA PRO A 25 23.47 2.83 -8.64
C PRO A 25 23.24 4.16 -9.33
N ASP A 26 24.31 4.76 -9.87
CA ASP A 26 24.21 5.95 -10.69
C ASP A 26 23.16 5.62 -11.75
N VAL A 27 21.92 5.96 -11.43
CA VAL A 27 20.88 6.09 -12.44
C VAL A 27 21.50 7.12 -13.36
N PRO A 28 21.78 6.79 -14.63
CA PRO A 28 22.29 7.77 -15.55
C PRO A 28 21.42 8.99 -15.30
N ASP A 29 22.05 10.13 -15.04
CA ASP A 29 21.36 11.41 -14.96
C ASP A 29 20.76 11.62 -16.37
N ASP A 30 19.78 10.78 -16.67
CA ASP A 30 18.96 10.95 -17.83
C ASP A 30 18.39 12.34 -17.69
N ASP A 31 18.77 13.18 -18.59
CA ASP A 31 18.47 14.55 -18.91
C ASP A 31 17.17 15.20 -18.37
N LEU A 32 16.42 14.50 -17.49
CA LEU A 32 15.23 14.99 -16.82
C LEU A 32 15.52 16.22 -15.95
N SER A 33 16.72 16.28 -15.35
CA SER A 33 17.13 17.44 -14.55
C SER A 33 17.39 18.68 -15.41
N THR A 34 17.73 18.48 -16.68
CA THR A 34 18.00 19.55 -17.65
C THR A 34 16.76 20.00 -18.40
N VAL A 35 15.76 19.11 -18.55
CA VAL A 35 14.55 19.35 -19.39
C VAL A 35 13.44 20.04 -18.60
N LEU A 36 13.28 19.74 -17.31
CA LEU A 36 12.21 20.32 -16.49
C LEU A 36 12.74 21.40 -15.54
N PRO A 37 12.14 22.61 -15.51
CA PRO A 37 12.52 23.64 -14.55
C PRO A 37 12.32 23.11 -13.12
N HIS A 38 13.29 23.33 -12.25
CA HIS A 38 13.35 22.84 -10.87
C HIS A 38 12.05 23.15 -10.10
N GLN A 39 11.48 24.34 -10.30
CA GLN A 39 10.22 24.74 -9.67
C GLN A 39 9.04 23.85 -10.09
N ALA A 40 8.96 23.44 -11.36
CA ALA A 40 7.88 22.59 -11.83
C ALA A 40 7.93 21.18 -11.20
N ARG A 41 9.14 20.64 -11.01
CA ARG A 41 9.32 19.34 -10.35
C ARG A 41 8.86 19.37 -8.90
N ILE A 42 9.21 20.44 -8.18
CA ILE A 42 8.78 20.65 -6.79
C ILE A 42 7.26 20.78 -6.71
N ILE A 43 6.64 21.56 -7.59
CA ILE A 43 5.21 21.76 -7.60
C ILE A 43 4.47 20.45 -7.88
N VAL A 44 4.91 19.67 -8.88
CA VAL A 44 4.30 18.35 -9.19
C VAL A 44 4.42 17.40 -8.01
N PHE A 45 5.58 17.37 -7.35
CA PHE A 45 5.81 16.53 -6.17
C PHE A 45 4.86 16.90 -5.01
N PHE A 46 4.79 18.16 -4.64
CA PHE A 46 3.90 18.62 -3.59
C PHE A 46 2.42 18.48 -3.95
N LEU A 47 2.06 18.70 -5.21
CA LEU A 47 0.70 18.52 -5.69
C LEU A 47 0.28 17.04 -5.62
N GLY A 48 1.19 16.11 -5.94
CA GLY A 48 0.97 14.67 -5.79
C GLY A 48 0.75 14.27 -4.33
N ILE A 49 1.62 14.71 -3.43
CA ILE A 49 1.47 14.45 -1.99
C ILE A 49 0.16 15.04 -1.46
N LEU A 50 -0.14 16.28 -1.82
CA LEU A 50 -1.37 16.95 -1.40
C LEU A 50 -2.61 16.22 -1.91
N SER A 51 -2.59 15.74 -3.15
CA SER A 51 -3.68 14.95 -3.74
C SER A 51 -3.95 13.68 -2.94
N LEU A 52 -2.90 12.96 -2.52
CA LEU A 52 -3.05 11.76 -1.70
C LEU A 52 -3.54 12.08 -0.28
N MET A 53 -3.06 13.17 0.31
CA MET A 53 -3.51 13.61 1.64
C MET A 53 -4.97 14.07 1.66
N LEU A 54 -5.48 14.56 0.54
CA LEU A 54 -6.87 14.97 0.42
C LEU A 54 -7.86 13.80 0.34
N VAL A 55 -7.40 12.57 -0.01
CA VAL A 55 -8.28 11.40 -0.16
C VAL A 55 -9.12 11.12 1.09
N PRO A 56 -8.54 11.01 2.31
CA PRO A 56 -9.32 10.80 3.53
C PRO A 56 -10.29 11.95 3.82
N ILE A 57 -9.91 13.17 3.48
CA ILE A 57 -10.76 14.37 3.65
C ILE A 57 -11.98 14.26 2.75
N TRP A 58 -11.80 13.93 1.47
CA TRP A 58 -12.91 13.71 0.52
C TRP A 58 -13.85 12.61 1.00
N GLN A 59 -13.29 11.49 1.48
CA GLN A 59 -14.09 10.39 2.01
C GLN A 59 -14.93 10.81 3.22
N THR A 60 -14.36 11.60 4.14
CA THR A 60 -15.04 11.99 5.38
C THR A 60 -16.10 13.07 5.15
N PHE A 61 -15.85 14.05 4.25
CA PHE A 61 -16.77 15.18 4.04
C PHE A 61 -17.86 14.91 3.01
N PHE A 62 -17.59 14.06 2.03
CA PHE A 62 -18.51 13.84 0.90
C PHE A 62 -19.07 12.40 0.85
N ASP A 63 -18.71 11.54 1.81
CA ASP A 63 -19.10 10.13 1.85
C ASP A 63 -18.84 9.36 0.52
N VAL A 64 -17.83 9.81 -0.23
CA VAL A 64 -17.44 9.18 -1.50
C VAL A 64 -16.38 8.11 -1.29
N PRO A 65 -16.38 7.03 -2.09
CA PRO A 65 -15.34 6.01 -2.02
C PRO A 65 -13.94 6.60 -2.24
N ALA A 66 -12.94 6.09 -1.53
CA ALA A 66 -11.57 6.59 -1.56
C ALA A 66 -10.98 6.68 -2.98
N PHE A 67 -11.34 5.74 -3.90
CA PHE A 67 -10.85 5.76 -5.27
C PHE A 67 -11.26 7.00 -6.05
N MET A 68 -12.44 7.59 -5.77
CA MET A 68 -12.86 8.85 -6.40
C MET A 68 -11.95 10.01 -6.01
N GLY A 69 -11.54 10.07 -4.73
CA GLY A 69 -10.57 11.06 -4.27
C GLY A 69 -9.21 10.92 -4.98
N VAL A 70 -8.75 9.68 -5.18
CA VAL A 70 -7.51 9.42 -5.92
C VAL A 70 -7.63 9.85 -7.38
N ILE A 71 -8.73 9.52 -8.07
CA ILE A 71 -8.97 9.93 -9.46
C ILE A 71 -9.01 11.46 -9.56
N PHE A 72 -9.70 12.13 -8.64
CA PHE A 72 -9.76 13.60 -8.62
C PHE A 72 -8.37 14.22 -8.44
N GLY A 73 -7.56 13.68 -7.52
CA GLY A 73 -6.18 14.09 -7.33
C GLY A 73 -5.32 13.88 -8.59
N LEU A 74 -5.48 12.74 -9.24
CA LEU A 74 -4.80 12.44 -10.50
C LEU A 74 -5.18 13.44 -11.61
N VAL A 75 -6.45 13.78 -11.73
CA VAL A 75 -6.93 14.77 -12.71
C VAL A 75 -6.29 16.14 -12.48
N ILE A 76 -6.18 16.58 -11.23
CA ILE A 76 -5.54 17.86 -10.89
C ILE A 76 -4.06 17.84 -11.32
N VAL A 77 -3.32 16.79 -10.96
CA VAL A 77 -1.92 16.64 -11.36
C VAL A 77 -1.79 16.59 -12.89
N TRP A 78 -2.69 15.89 -13.56
CA TRP A 78 -2.70 15.79 -15.03
C TRP A 78 -2.94 17.15 -15.70
N ILE A 79 -3.95 17.89 -15.26
CA ILE A 79 -4.25 19.25 -15.82
C ILE A 79 -3.03 20.16 -15.64
N TYR A 80 -2.41 20.13 -14.47
CA TYR A 80 -1.23 20.95 -14.21
C TYR A 80 -0.06 20.57 -15.13
N THR A 81 0.27 19.28 -15.21
CA THR A 81 1.37 18.78 -16.04
C THR A 81 1.13 19.04 -17.52
N GLU A 82 -0.08 18.80 -18.03
CA GLU A 82 -0.42 19.05 -19.44
C GLU A 82 -0.36 20.56 -19.77
N THR A 83 -0.82 21.41 -18.86
CA THR A 83 -0.73 22.87 -19.03
C THR A 83 0.72 23.35 -19.07
N MET A 84 1.56 22.78 -18.20
CA MET A 84 3.00 23.05 -18.18
C MET A 84 3.66 22.62 -19.48
N PHE A 85 3.36 21.41 -19.99
CA PHE A 85 3.90 20.91 -21.25
C PHE A 85 3.47 21.79 -22.44
N ARG A 86 2.22 22.24 -22.48
CA ARG A 86 1.73 23.15 -23.53
C ARG A 86 2.47 24.50 -23.51
N LYS A 87 2.72 25.03 -22.30
CA LYS A 87 3.40 26.30 -22.12
C LYS A 87 4.88 26.25 -22.52
N HIS A 88 5.55 25.12 -22.32
CA HIS A 88 6.98 24.92 -22.60
C HIS A 88 7.24 24.01 -23.81
N LYS A 89 6.29 23.91 -24.73
CA LYS A 89 6.33 23.02 -25.90
C LYS A 89 7.61 23.09 -26.73
N LYS A 90 8.28 24.24 -26.80
CA LYS A 90 9.53 24.44 -27.54
C LYS A 90 10.75 23.81 -26.85
N LEU A 91 10.77 23.78 -25.52
CA LEU A 91 11.85 23.23 -24.70
C LEU A 91 11.68 21.73 -24.43
N LEU A 92 10.44 21.24 -24.46
CA LEU A 92 10.05 19.88 -24.06
C LEU A 92 9.77 18.98 -25.29
N LYS A 93 10.24 19.34 -26.48
CA LYS A 93 9.96 18.62 -27.72
C LYS A 93 10.48 17.16 -27.69
N ASP A 94 11.59 16.95 -26.99
CA ASP A 94 12.24 15.64 -26.84
C ASP A 94 11.76 14.87 -25.59
N ALA A 95 10.99 15.50 -24.72
CA ALA A 95 10.46 14.92 -23.50
C ALA A 95 8.99 14.47 -23.60
N THR A 96 8.58 14.05 -24.79
CA THR A 96 7.20 13.56 -25.03
C THR A 96 6.85 12.34 -24.17
N GLU A 97 7.83 11.56 -23.77
CA GLU A 97 7.69 10.40 -22.89
C GLU A 97 7.24 10.77 -21.47
N LEU A 98 7.50 11.99 -21.04
CA LEU A 98 7.11 12.51 -19.72
C LEU A 98 5.65 13.04 -19.67
N ARG A 99 4.95 13.02 -20.81
CA ARG A 99 3.53 13.38 -20.79
C ARG A 99 2.73 12.34 -20.02
N MET A 100 1.79 12.80 -19.21
CA MET A 100 0.94 11.92 -18.40
C MET A 100 0.26 10.82 -19.22
N THR A 101 -0.13 11.12 -20.48
CA THR A 101 -0.68 10.12 -21.40
C THR A 101 0.31 9.01 -21.75
N CYS A 102 1.58 9.33 -21.96
CA CYS A 102 2.63 8.33 -22.23
C CYS A 102 2.96 7.56 -20.96
N LEU A 103 3.07 8.24 -19.81
CA LEU A 103 3.32 7.61 -18.51
C LEU A 103 2.20 6.64 -18.15
N LEU A 104 0.94 7.03 -18.29
CA LEU A 104 -0.19 6.13 -18.02
C LEU A 104 -0.19 4.92 -18.95
N ASN A 105 0.17 5.09 -20.22
CA ASN A 105 0.19 3.99 -21.16
C ASN A 105 1.39 3.05 -20.96
N SER A 106 2.55 3.58 -20.58
CA SER A 106 3.77 2.78 -20.35
C SER A 106 3.86 2.18 -18.95
N GLN A 107 3.28 2.84 -17.94
CA GLN A 107 3.32 2.43 -16.54
C GLN A 107 2.05 1.70 -16.10
N SER A 108 1.01 1.61 -16.94
CA SER A 108 -0.18 0.84 -16.62
C SER A 108 0.15 -0.65 -16.63
N ASP A 109 0.29 -1.19 -15.44
CA ASP A 109 0.54 -2.61 -15.24
C ASP A 109 -0.76 -3.41 -15.28
N LEU A 110 -1.17 -3.80 -16.49
CA LEU A 110 -2.36 -4.64 -16.71
C LEU A 110 -2.23 -5.99 -15.99
N VAL A 111 -1.02 -6.50 -15.81
CA VAL A 111 -0.77 -7.76 -15.12
C VAL A 111 -1.18 -7.64 -13.65
N THR A 112 -0.79 -6.56 -12.99
CA THR A 112 -1.20 -6.27 -11.60
C THR A 112 -2.71 -6.09 -11.50
N ILE A 113 -3.36 -5.41 -12.45
CA ILE A 113 -4.82 -5.23 -12.45
C ILE A 113 -5.52 -6.59 -12.56
N PHE A 114 -5.13 -7.44 -13.50
CA PHE A 114 -5.71 -8.78 -13.65
C PHE A 114 -5.39 -9.70 -12.48
N TYR A 115 -4.23 -9.55 -11.86
CA TYR A 115 -3.87 -10.27 -10.64
C TYR A 115 -4.84 -9.95 -9.50
N PHE A 116 -5.04 -8.67 -9.18
CA PHE A 116 -6.00 -8.27 -8.14
C PHE A 116 -7.44 -8.65 -8.49
N LEU A 117 -7.85 -8.49 -9.75
CA LEU A 117 -9.16 -8.92 -10.21
C LEU A 117 -9.36 -10.43 -9.96
N GLY A 118 -8.38 -11.26 -10.35
CA GLY A 118 -8.42 -12.70 -10.14
C GLY A 118 -8.53 -13.08 -8.67
N ILE A 119 -7.78 -12.43 -7.79
CA ILE A 119 -7.86 -12.63 -6.34
C ILE A 119 -9.26 -12.29 -5.82
N LEU A 120 -9.77 -11.10 -6.13
CA LEU A 120 -11.08 -10.66 -5.65
C LEU A 120 -12.20 -11.55 -6.17
N MET A 121 -12.15 -11.99 -7.43
CA MET A 121 -13.12 -12.96 -7.98
C MET A 121 -13.03 -14.32 -7.28
N SER A 122 -11.82 -14.78 -6.95
CA SER A 122 -11.65 -16.04 -6.21
C SER A 122 -12.24 -15.95 -4.81
N VAL A 123 -12.01 -14.85 -4.10
CA VAL A 123 -12.61 -14.61 -2.79
C VAL A 123 -14.14 -14.52 -2.89
N ALA A 124 -14.66 -13.81 -3.89
CA ALA A 124 -16.10 -13.73 -4.13
C ALA A 124 -16.73 -15.13 -4.39
N ALA A 125 -16.07 -15.98 -5.16
CA ALA A 125 -16.52 -17.36 -5.38
C ALA A 125 -16.54 -18.19 -4.08
N LEU A 126 -15.57 -17.99 -3.18
CA LEU A 126 -15.55 -18.64 -1.87
C LEU A 126 -16.66 -18.13 -0.94
N ILE A 127 -17.00 -16.84 -1.03
CA ILE A 127 -18.15 -16.26 -0.31
C ILE A 127 -19.45 -16.89 -0.79
N GLU A 128 -19.71 -16.86 -2.10
CA GLU A 128 -20.93 -17.40 -2.71
C GLU A 128 -21.06 -18.92 -2.49
N GLY A 129 -19.93 -19.63 -2.51
CA GLY A 129 -19.89 -21.07 -2.20
C GLY A 129 -20.10 -21.41 -0.73
N GLY A 130 -20.24 -20.42 0.16
CA GLY A 130 -20.43 -20.60 1.60
C GLY A 130 -19.20 -21.14 2.35
N GLN A 131 -18.08 -21.33 1.67
CA GLN A 131 -16.87 -21.92 2.26
C GLN A 131 -16.25 -21.01 3.33
N LEU A 132 -16.33 -19.68 3.15
CA LEU A 132 -15.84 -18.73 4.14
C LEU A 132 -16.69 -18.70 5.41
N LEU A 133 -18.01 -18.93 5.31
CA LEU A 133 -18.87 -19.06 6.50
C LEU A 133 -18.53 -20.32 7.31
N VAL A 134 -18.23 -21.43 6.63
CA VAL A 134 -17.76 -22.65 7.30
C VAL A 134 -16.42 -22.40 8.00
N ALA A 135 -15.49 -21.74 7.32
CA ALA A 135 -14.21 -21.35 7.90
C ALA A 135 -14.38 -20.41 9.12
N ALA A 136 -15.30 -19.45 9.05
CA ALA A 136 -15.64 -18.56 10.15
C ALA A 136 -16.16 -19.33 11.38
N HIS A 137 -17.03 -20.32 11.16
CA HIS A 137 -17.55 -21.14 12.22
C HIS A 137 -16.45 -21.92 12.95
N TYR A 138 -15.57 -22.60 12.21
CA TYR A 138 -14.42 -23.29 12.81
C TYR A 138 -13.45 -22.33 13.52
N THR A 139 -13.16 -21.20 12.90
CA THR A 139 -12.24 -20.21 13.46
C THR A 139 -12.77 -19.63 14.78
N SER A 140 -14.08 -19.33 14.85
CA SER A 140 -14.71 -18.80 16.08
C SER A 140 -14.75 -19.81 17.21
N GLN A 141 -14.78 -21.10 16.92
CA GLN A 141 -14.68 -22.15 17.94
C GLN A 141 -13.27 -22.27 18.51
N VAL A 142 -12.26 -22.15 17.66
CA VAL A 142 -10.85 -22.30 18.05
C VAL A 142 -10.30 -21.01 18.66
N ILE A 143 -10.71 -19.86 18.14
CA ILE A 143 -10.21 -18.54 18.52
C ILE A 143 -11.41 -17.63 18.85
N PRO A 144 -11.98 -17.73 20.07
CA PRO A 144 -13.14 -16.94 20.45
C PRO A 144 -12.83 -15.45 20.65
N ASN A 145 -11.56 -15.10 20.84
CA ASN A 145 -11.14 -13.70 21.03
C ASN A 145 -10.84 -13.04 19.67
N THR A 146 -11.64 -12.03 19.33
CA THR A 146 -11.53 -11.28 18.07
C THR A 146 -10.19 -10.56 17.90
N SER A 147 -9.58 -10.07 18.99
CA SER A 147 -8.26 -9.43 18.91
C SER A 147 -7.16 -10.45 18.57
N VAL A 148 -7.24 -11.65 19.15
CA VAL A 148 -6.31 -12.73 18.83
C VAL A 148 -6.50 -13.19 17.39
N LEU A 149 -7.73 -13.24 16.92
CA LEU A 149 -8.05 -13.54 15.51
C LEU A 149 -7.41 -12.52 14.57
N ALA A 150 -7.59 -11.22 14.82
CA ALA A 150 -6.97 -10.17 14.01
C ALA A 150 -5.44 -10.25 14.02
N PHE A 151 -4.85 -10.53 15.18
CA PHE A 151 -3.41 -10.70 15.33
C PHE A 151 -2.89 -11.89 14.51
N ILE A 152 -3.50 -13.06 14.61
CA ILE A 152 -3.09 -14.25 13.85
C ILE A 152 -3.28 -13.99 12.35
N THR A 153 -4.36 -13.35 11.95
CA THR A 153 -4.61 -12.95 10.57
C THR A 153 -3.51 -12.03 10.04
N GLY A 154 -3.04 -11.08 10.84
CA GLY A 154 -1.91 -10.24 10.47
C GLY A 154 -0.58 -11.01 10.31
N VAL A 155 -0.33 -12.02 11.14
CA VAL A 155 0.84 -12.90 10.93
C VAL A 155 0.71 -13.67 9.61
N LEU A 156 -0.49 -14.17 9.28
CA LEU A 156 -0.74 -14.81 7.98
C LEU A 156 -0.55 -13.87 6.80
N SER A 157 -0.83 -12.57 6.98
CA SER A 157 -0.59 -11.53 5.97
C SER A 157 0.91 -11.40 5.59
N SER A 158 1.82 -11.90 6.39
CA SER A 158 3.24 -11.93 6.03
C SER A 158 3.55 -12.80 4.82
N VAL A 159 2.71 -13.80 4.55
CA VAL A 159 2.85 -14.76 3.45
C VAL A 159 1.80 -14.55 2.37
N LEU A 160 0.58 -14.23 2.80
CA LEU A 160 -0.56 -13.96 1.91
C LEU A 160 -0.67 -12.46 1.64
N ASP A 161 -1.11 -12.11 0.45
CA ASP A 161 -1.39 -10.71 0.14
C ASP A 161 -2.42 -10.11 1.11
N ASN A 162 -2.11 -8.94 1.64
CA ASN A 162 -2.92 -8.27 2.66
C ASN A 162 -4.34 -7.92 2.16
N VAL A 163 -4.49 -7.57 0.88
CA VAL A 163 -5.79 -7.21 0.28
C VAL A 163 -6.68 -8.45 0.19
N ALA A 164 -6.14 -9.56 -0.31
CA ALA A 164 -6.84 -10.82 -0.41
C ALA A 164 -7.28 -11.33 0.96
N LEU A 165 -6.40 -11.24 1.95
CA LEU A 165 -6.66 -11.73 3.29
C LEU A 165 -7.75 -10.91 3.99
N VAL A 166 -7.69 -9.57 3.91
CA VAL A 166 -8.74 -8.71 4.48
C VAL A 166 -10.07 -8.93 3.78
N ALA A 167 -10.09 -9.10 2.45
CA ALA A 167 -11.31 -9.42 1.70
C ALA A 167 -11.91 -10.76 2.14
N ALA A 168 -11.08 -11.78 2.38
CA ALA A 168 -11.55 -13.08 2.89
C ALA A 168 -12.15 -12.96 4.29
N VAL A 169 -11.51 -12.20 5.21
CA VAL A 169 -12.05 -11.99 6.57
C VAL A 169 -13.37 -11.21 6.54
N LEU A 170 -13.50 -10.21 5.64
CA LEU A 170 -14.78 -9.53 5.41
C LEU A 170 -15.88 -10.48 4.91
N GLY A 171 -15.53 -11.47 4.11
CA GLY A 171 -16.45 -12.52 3.67
C GLY A 171 -16.77 -13.55 4.75
N MET A 172 -15.84 -13.80 5.69
CA MET A 172 -16.05 -14.67 6.85
C MET A 172 -16.98 -14.05 7.89
N TYR A 173 -16.80 -12.77 8.18
CA TYR A 173 -17.51 -12.03 9.22
C TYR A 173 -18.20 -10.82 8.60
N PRO A 174 -19.46 -10.98 8.15
CA PRO A 174 -20.20 -9.86 7.58
C PRO A 174 -20.39 -8.75 8.63
N THR A 175 -20.29 -7.51 8.16
CA THR A 175 -20.42 -6.33 9.03
C THR A 175 -21.82 -6.24 9.64
N ASP A 176 -21.89 -6.09 10.96
CA ASP A 176 -23.13 -5.94 11.70
C ASP A 176 -23.58 -4.47 11.73
N LEU A 177 -24.78 -4.21 11.22
CA LEU A 177 -25.39 -2.88 11.23
C LEU A 177 -26.12 -2.60 12.56
N THR A 178 -26.35 -3.61 13.40
CA THR A 178 -27.06 -3.44 14.67
C THR A 178 -26.22 -2.86 15.81
N GLY A 179 -24.89 -2.87 15.63
CA GLY A 179 -23.96 -2.31 16.59
C GLY A 179 -23.76 -3.13 17.86
N LEU A 180 -24.27 -4.37 17.91
CA LEU A 180 -24.22 -5.25 19.06
C LEU A 180 -23.05 -6.27 19.03
N SER A 181 -22.43 -6.46 17.87
CA SER A 181 -21.33 -7.42 17.71
C SER A 181 -19.97 -6.73 17.60
N PRO A 182 -18.85 -7.45 17.87
CA PRO A 182 -17.50 -6.95 17.61
C PRO A 182 -17.26 -6.57 16.14
N PHE A 183 -18.08 -7.07 15.22
CA PHE A 183 -17.99 -6.87 13.77
C PHE A 183 -18.86 -5.71 13.25
N MET A 184 -19.27 -4.80 14.13
CA MET A 184 -20.02 -3.60 13.72
C MET A 184 -19.23 -2.72 12.75
N VAL A 185 -19.95 -1.96 11.92
CA VAL A 185 -19.35 -0.96 11.03
C VAL A 185 -18.52 0.03 11.85
N ASN A 186 -17.30 0.31 11.41
CA ASN A 186 -16.30 1.11 12.13
C ASN A 186 -15.90 0.56 13.50
N GLY A 187 -16.15 -0.72 13.77
CA GLY A 187 -15.76 -1.39 15.01
C GLY A 187 -14.26 -1.50 15.18
N SER A 188 -13.83 -1.58 16.45
CA SER A 188 -12.41 -1.71 16.81
C SER A 188 -11.73 -2.94 16.19
N PHE A 189 -12.49 -4.01 15.93
CA PHE A 189 -11.98 -5.20 15.24
C PHE A 189 -11.44 -4.87 13.85
N TRP A 190 -12.19 -4.14 13.02
CA TRP A 190 -11.80 -3.81 11.66
C TRP A 190 -10.60 -2.88 11.61
N ILE A 191 -10.53 -1.92 12.54
CA ILE A 191 -9.38 -1.01 12.66
C ILE A 191 -8.14 -1.80 13.04
N PHE A 192 -8.27 -2.69 14.03
CA PHE A 192 -7.17 -3.52 14.49
C PHE A 192 -6.75 -4.55 13.42
N LEU A 193 -7.70 -5.17 12.73
CA LEU A 193 -7.42 -6.07 11.61
C LEU A 193 -6.66 -5.37 10.49
N ALA A 194 -7.09 -4.16 10.10
CA ALA A 194 -6.40 -3.39 9.06
C ALA A 194 -4.95 -3.07 9.47
N TYR A 195 -4.75 -2.66 10.73
CA TYR A 195 -3.42 -2.46 11.27
C TYR A 195 -2.57 -3.74 11.22
N CYS A 196 -3.11 -4.85 11.73
CA CYS A 196 -2.41 -6.14 11.76
C CYS A 196 -2.10 -6.65 10.35
N ALA A 197 -3.03 -6.53 9.41
CA ALA A 197 -2.83 -6.99 8.03
C ALA A 197 -1.72 -6.21 7.33
N VAL A 198 -1.72 -4.88 7.44
CA VAL A 198 -0.72 -4.03 6.79
C VAL A 198 0.66 -4.19 7.43
N THR A 199 0.75 -4.14 8.76
CA THR A 199 2.03 -4.29 9.47
C THR A 199 2.56 -5.71 9.40
N GLY A 200 1.66 -6.71 9.46
CA GLY A 200 2.00 -8.12 9.30
C GLY A 200 2.62 -8.44 7.94
N GLY A 201 2.14 -7.82 6.86
CA GLY A 201 2.74 -7.96 5.53
C GLY A 201 4.22 -7.56 5.46
N SER A 202 4.67 -6.70 6.37
CA SER A 202 6.07 -6.29 6.48
C SER A 202 6.98 -7.31 7.19
N LEU A 203 6.42 -8.32 7.86
CA LEU A 203 7.21 -9.32 8.61
C LEU A 203 8.12 -10.14 7.70
N LEU A 204 7.59 -10.61 6.57
CA LEU A 204 8.34 -11.40 5.60
C LEU A 204 8.51 -10.67 4.25
N ILE A 205 7.96 -9.47 4.10
CA ILE A 205 7.93 -8.64 2.88
C ILE A 205 7.22 -9.29 1.68
N ILE A 206 7.08 -10.60 1.63
CA ILE A 206 6.43 -11.32 0.52
C ILE A 206 4.93 -11.03 0.49
N GLY A 207 4.29 -10.86 1.64
CA GLY A 207 2.86 -10.56 1.76
C GLY A 207 2.47 -9.14 1.35
N SER A 208 3.42 -8.31 0.92
CA SER A 208 3.18 -6.92 0.51
C SER A 208 3.70 -6.66 -0.90
N ALA A 209 2.80 -6.32 -1.82
CA ALA A 209 3.17 -5.97 -3.19
C ALA A 209 4.19 -4.81 -3.23
N THR A 210 4.01 -3.79 -2.38
CA THR A 210 4.95 -2.68 -2.24
C THR A 210 6.33 -3.15 -1.75
N GLY A 211 6.35 -4.08 -0.80
CA GLY A 211 7.59 -4.66 -0.28
C GLY A 211 8.37 -5.41 -1.35
N VAL A 212 7.69 -6.23 -2.13
CA VAL A 212 8.30 -6.99 -3.25
C VAL A 212 8.83 -6.03 -4.31
N THR A 213 8.09 -4.97 -4.63
CA THR A 213 8.54 -3.94 -5.58
C THR A 213 9.83 -3.26 -5.09
N ILE A 214 9.90 -2.86 -3.82
CA ILE A 214 11.11 -2.25 -3.24
C ILE A 214 12.28 -3.23 -3.27
N MET A 215 12.05 -4.51 -2.95
CA MET A 215 13.09 -5.53 -3.08
C MET A 215 13.65 -5.63 -4.50
N GLY A 216 12.78 -5.57 -5.51
CA GLY A 216 13.17 -5.60 -6.91
C GLY A 216 13.97 -4.38 -7.32
N LEU A 217 13.52 -3.18 -6.94
CA LEU A 217 14.19 -1.92 -7.26
C LEU A 217 15.57 -1.79 -6.61
N GLU A 218 15.67 -2.17 -5.33
CA GLU A 218 16.92 -2.05 -4.55
C GLU A 218 17.81 -3.30 -4.64
N ASN A 219 17.41 -4.32 -5.42
CA ASN A 219 18.12 -5.61 -5.53
C ASN A 219 18.42 -6.25 -4.16
N ILE A 220 17.48 -6.16 -3.22
CA ILE A 220 17.59 -6.72 -1.88
C ILE A 220 17.16 -8.19 -1.92
N SER A 221 18.02 -9.12 -1.45
CA SER A 221 17.62 -10.51 -1.35
C SER A 221 16.69 -10.75 -0.16
N PHE A 222 15.72 -11.67 -0.31
CA PHE A 222 14.81 -12.07 0.76
C PHE A 222 15.56 -12.47 2.06
N ALA A 223 16.65 -13.24 1.93
CA ALA A 223 17.43 -13.66 3.08
C ALA A 223 18.07 -12.48 3.84
N TYR A 224 18.48 -11.44 3.13
CA TYR A 224 19.02 -10.22 3.74
C TYR A 224 17.91 -9.47 4.49
N TYR A 225 16.72 -9.30 3.88
CA TYR A 225 15.59 -8.68 4.53
C TYR A 225 15.18 -9.44 5.79
N PHE A 226 15.01 -10.75 5.69
CA PHE A 226 14.63 -11.61 6.80
C PHE A 226 15.57 -11.49 8.00
N LYS A 227 16.88 -11.50 7.76
CA LYS A 227 17.88 -11.40 8.85
C LYS A 227 17.97 -10.02 9.47
N ARG A 228 17.71 -8.96 8.71
CA ARG A 228 17.99 -7.60 9.15
C ARG A 228 16.74 -6.80 9.53
N PHE A 229 15.66 -6.97 8.79
CA PHE A 229 14.46 -6.15 8.93
C PHE A 229 13.28 -6.88 9.59
N SER A 230 13.13 -8.18 9.40
CA SER A 230 11.98 -8.93 9.94
C SER A 230 11.89 -8.86 11.46
N LEU A 231 13.02 -8.85 12.17
CA LEU A 231 13.01 -8.69 13.62
C LEU A 231 12.49 -7.31 14.05
N ILE A 232 12.89 -6.26 13.34
CA ILE A 232 12.45 -4.88 13.62
C ILE A 232 10.96 -4.76 13.31
N ALA A 233 10.52 -5.35 12.18
CA ALA A 233 9.12 -5.40 11.80
C ALA A 233 8.28 -6.16 12.83
N LEU A 234 8.79 -7.29 13.35
CA LEU A 234 8.12 -8.06 14.40
C LEU A 234 7.95 -7.25 15.69
N VAL A 235 8.98 -6.54 16.12
CA VAL A 235 8.88 -5.66 17.30
C VAL A 235 7.85 -4.55 17.06
N GLY A 236 7.85 -3.92 15.87
CA GLY A 236 6.85 -2.92 15.50
C GLY A 236 5.44 -3.49 15.37
N TYR A 237 5.29 -4.77 15.06
CA TYR A 237 4.01 -5.47 14.97
C TYR A 237 3.40 -5.76 16.35
N ILE A 238 4.23 -6.09 17.34
CA ILE A 238 3.80 -6.43 18.70
C ILE A 238 3.50 -5.17 19.55
N LEU A 239 4.18 -4.06 19.27
CA LEU A 239 3.99 -2.77 19.97
C LEU A 239 2.72 -2.07 19.54
#